data_1ca63432c044fb51bb4125563be61b8a
#
_entry.id   1ca63432c044fb51bb4125563be61b8a
#
_cell.length_a   1.000
_cell.length_b   1.000
_cell.length_c   1.000
_cell.angle_alpha   90.00
_cell.angle_beta   90.00
_cell.angle_gamma   90.00
#
_symmetry.space_group_name_H-M   'P 1'
#
loop_
_entity.id
_entity.type
_entity.pdbx_description
1 polymer ?
#
loop_
_entity_poly.entity_id
_entity_poly.type
_entity_poly.pdbx_seq_one_letter_code
_entity_poly.pdbx_strand_id
1 'polypeptide(L)'
;MKYLIPLIFIVSAYTQNLYESFETFDKDSKNWYVAKTTYEFDVSKAEGNNRVVEFSSVIGDISVEGKPTSTVTIIEKIKIRSKTKSSAEEIFQSSKAEVSKSGMGHIQFKGDRKFRSNKVHYDYDVIVPNHYNLSMHTSGGDVEVLYLTGEAYLKTSGGDVNVTALTGRLTAKSSGGDLTLEKVKGVANIRTSGGDIEITDCVGKLEGTTSGGDIDVSFCQAEVDMHTSGGNIDFKEITGKNIYGRTSGGNIEVEDIKGDVKVFTSGGNIEVVNIDGHLEGETSGGHIDLDRIRGNIDVKTSGGTINGDRIHGKIYARTSGGSVIIEKIWDQSLKNHDINLRNSDGSIELILPGNFPASFDAFVENRRSTGAIDSEFPLQIRLDDGDVIGTGDINGGTIIVKLKSHRGSITIEKD
;
A
#
# COMPACT_ATOMS: atom_id res chain seq x y z
N MET A 1 -0.57 -48.63 -27.72
CA MET A 1 -1.57 -47.65 -28.13
C MET A 1 -2.91 -48.13 -27.62
N LYS A 2 -3.34 -47.69 -26.44
CA LYS A 2 -4.71 -47.95 -25.93
C LYS A 2 -5.43 -46.61 -25.93
N TYR A 3 -6.40 -46.49 -26.82
CA TYR A 3 -7.30 -45.34 -26.87
C TYR A 3 -8.18 -45.33 -25.63
N LEU A 4 -8.08 -44.32 -24.75
CA LEU A 4 -9.07 -44.06 -23.73
C LEU A 4 -10.24 -43.37 -24.42
N ILE A 5 -11.40 -43.98 -24.38
CA ILE A 5 -12.67 -43.37 -24.78
C ILE A 5 -13.11 -42.50 -23.60
N PRO A 6 -13.31 -41.18 -23.79
CA PRO A 6 -13.87 -40.35 -22.71
C PRO A 6 -15.33 -40.78 -22.47
N LEU A 7 -15.65 -41.15 -21.23
CA LEU A 7 -17.02 -41.37 -20.82
C LEU A 7 -17.75 -40.03 -20.72
N ILE A 8 -18.60 -39.73 -21.66
CA ILE A 8 -19.45 -38.53 -21.67
C ILE A 8 -20.70 -38.87 -20.89
N PHE A 9 -20.87 -38.33 -19.68
CA PHE A 9 -22.15 -38.33 -19.00
C PHE A 9 -22.92 -37.04 -19.30
N ILE A 10 -23.98 -37.13 -20.11
CA ILE A 10 -24.92 -36.03 -20.35
C ILE A 10 -25.94 -36.08 -19.21
N VAL A 11 -25.81 -35.20 -18.22
CA VAL A 11 -26.89 -34.93 -17.26
C VAL A 11 -27.70 -33.77 -17.80
N SER A 12 -28.87 -34.07 -18.33
CA SER A 12 -29.81 -33.08 -18.88
C SER A 12 -30.60 -32.41 -17.77
N ALA A 13 -30.23 -31.21 -17.43
CA ALA A 13 -31.12 -30.10 -17.08
C ALA A 13 -30.26 -28.83 -16.90
N TYR A 14 -30.35 -27.93 -17.85
CA TYR A 14 -29.53 -26.72 -18.03
C TYR A 14 -28.13 -27.00 -18.64
N THR A 15 -27.93 -26.60 -19.87
CA THR A 15 -26.75 -26.51 -20.74
C THR A 15 -25.38 -26.44 -20.01
N GLN A 16 -25.04 -27.50 -19.29
CA GLN A 16 -23.78 -27.65 -18.58
C GLN A 16 -23.01 -28.77 -19.29
N ASN A 17 -21.87 -28.43 -19.90
CA ASN A 17 -20.94 -29.42 -20.42
C ASN A 17 -19.96 -29.79 -19.31
N LEU A 18 -19.99 -31.04 -18.87
CA LEU A 18 -19.09 -31.57 -17.87
C LEU A 18 -18.13 -32.55 -18.54
N TYR A 19 -16.84 -32.25 -18.54
CA TYR A 19 -15.78 -33.14 -19.02
C TYR A 19 -14.92 -33.60 -17.84
N GLU A 20 -14.88 -34.90 -17.58
CA GLU A 20 -14.03 -35.47 -16.56
C GLU A 20 -12.91 -36.29 -17.21
N SER A 21 -11.67 -36.10 -16.78
CA SER A 21 -10.55 -36.93 -17.16
C SER A 21 -9.73 -37.36 -15.93
N PHE A 22 -9.33 -38.61 -15.90
CA PHE A 22 -8.44 -39.14 -14.88
C PHE A 22 -7.14 -39.61 -15.53
N GLU A 23 -6.05 -38.92 -15.25
CA GLU A 23 -4.73 -39.24 -15.81
C GLU A 23 -3.76 -39.73 -14.72
N THR A 24 -3.02 -40.82 -15.01
CA THR A 24 -1.97 -41.30 -14.14
C THR A 24 -0.64 -40.82 -14.65
N PHE A 25 0.11 -40.09 -13.82
CA PHE A 25 1.49 -39.72 -14.09
C PHE A 25 2.40 -40.64 -13.25
N ASP A 26 2.98 -41.66 -13.90
CA ASP A 26 3.98 -42.53 -13.30
C ASP A 26 5.36 -41.92 -13.62
N LYS A 27 5.64 -40.72 -13.11
CA LYS A 27 6.89 -40.04 -13.48
C LYS A 27 8.03 -40.21 -12.49
N ASP A 28 7.76 -40.40 -11.23
CA ASP A 28 8.84 -40.58 -10.26
C ASP A 28 8.29 -41.41 -9.09
N SER A 29 8.87 -42.50 -8.71
CA SER A 29 8.79 -43.23 -7.45
C SER A 29 7.87 -42.72 -6.29
N LYS A 30 7.01 -41.73 -6.51
CA LYS A 30 6.22 -41.00 -5.50
C LYS A 30 4.71 -41.29 -5.51
N ASN A 31 4.22 -42.12 -6.43
CA ASN A 31 2.81 -42.55 -6.51
C ASN A 31 1.79 -41.36 -6.55
N TRP A 32 2.05 -40.34 -7.39
CA TRP A 32 1.12 -39.27 -7.63
C TRP A 32 0.20 -39.54 -8.83
N TYR A 33 -1.09 -39.29 -8.65
CA TYR A 33 -2.13 -39.36 -9.69
C TYR A 33 -2.72 -37.97 -9.86
N VAL A 34 -3.00 -37.57 -11.10
CA VAL A 34 -3.63 -36.29 -11.40
C VAL A 34 -5.00 -36.56 -12.03
N ALA A 35 -6.02 -36.04 -11.40
CA ALA A 35 -7.36 -35.96 -11.94
C ALA A 35 -7.66 -34.54 -12.41
N LYS A 36 -8.34 -34.40 -13.53
CA LYS A 36 -8.75 -33.14 -14.10
C LYS A 36 -10.23 -33.17 -14.43
N THR A 37 -10.98 -32.18 -13.93
CA THR A 37 -12.38 -31.96 -14.27
C THR A 37 -12.54 -30.58 -14.90
N THR A 38 -13.23 -30.51 -16.03
CA THR A 38 -13.52 -29.25 -16.70
C THR A 38 -15.02 -28.99 -16.69
N TYR A 39 -15.41 -27.80 -16.22
CA TYR A 39 -16.79 -27.33 -16.20
C TYR A 39 -16.93 -26.16 -17.16
N GLU A 40 -17.90 -26.20 -18.06
CA GLU A 40 -18.16 -25.12 -19.04
C GLU A 40 -19.59 -24.64 -18.95
N PHE A 41 -19.74 -23.30 -18.90
CA PHE A 41 -21.03 -22.64 -18.78
C PHE A 41 -21.17 -21.55 -19.83
N ASP A 42 -22.16 -21.66 -20.72
CA ASP A 42 -22.53 -20.55 -21.58
C ASP A 42 -23.18 -19.44 -20.74
N VAL A 43 -22.60 -18.26 -20.77
CA VAL A 43 -23.04 -17.05 -20.06
C VAL A 43 -23.30 -15.89 -21.02
N SER A 44 -23.48 -16.18 -22.31
CA SER A 44 -23.74 -15.18 -23.36
C SER A 44 -24.96 -14.29 -23.07
N LYS A 45 -25.94 -14.81 -22.33
CA LYS A 45 -27.18 -14.11 -21.92
C LYS A 45 -27.10 -13.50 -20.52
N ALA A 46 -25.95 -13.57 -19.84
CA ALA A 46 -25.81 -12.98 -18.51
C ALA A 46 -25.74 -11.46 -18.59
N GLU A 47 -26.45 -10.76 -17.69
CA GLU A 47 -26.50 -9.30 -17.63
C GLU A 47 -26.34 -8.79 -16.18
N GLY A 48 -25.74 -7.61 -16.05
CA GLY A 48 -25.64 -6.88 -14.79
C GLY A 48 -24.96 -7.69 -13.66
N ASN A 49 -25.52 -7.58 -12.46
CA ASN A 49 -25.00 -8.22 -11.23
C ASN A 49 -25.12 -9.76 -11.23
N ASN A 50 -25.78 -10.36 -12.22
CA ASN A 50 -25.87 -11.82 -12.36
C ASN A 50 -24.61 -12.44 -13.00
N ARG A 51 -23.62 -11.62 -13.34
CA ARG A 51 -22.32 -12.08 -13.87
C ARG A 51 -21.34 -12.28 -12.72
N VAL A 52 -21.40 -13.42 -12.05
CA VAL A 52 -20.50 -13.72 -10.94
C VAL A 52 -20.06 -15.18 -10.90
N VAL A 53 -18.78 -15.41 -10.67
CA VAL A 53 -18.26 -16.72 -10.26
C VAL A 53 -17.91 -16.66 -8.78
N GLU A 54 -18.50 -17.57 -8.02
CA GLU A 54 -18.28 -17.71 -6.59
C GLU A 54 -17.59 -19.02 -6.26
N PHE A 55 -16.42 -18.95 -5.61
CA PHE A 55 -15.70 -20.07 -5.05
C PHE A 55 -15.82 -20.04 -3.53
N SER A 56 -16.28 -21.13 -2.96
CA SER A 56 -16.43 -21.27 -1.52
C SER A 56 -15.98 -22.65 -1.05
N SER A 57 -15.47 -22.70 0.18
CA SER A 57 -15.02 -23.98 0.80
C SER A 57 -13.91 -24.70 0.02
N VAL A 58 -13.12 -23.99 -0.78
CA VAL A 58 -11.99 -24.57 -1.52
C VAL A 58 -10.68 -24.48 -0.74
N ILE A 59 -9.72 -25.31 -1.12
CA ILE A 59 -8.34 -25.33 -0.65
C ILE A 59 -7.49 -25.40 -1.90
N GLY A 60 -6.40 -24.65 -2.00
CA GLY A 60 -5.49 -24.64 -3.14
C GLY A 60 -5.54 -23.34 -3.92
N ASP A 61 -4.75 -23.30 -4.98
CA ASP A 61 -4.51 -22.10 -5.75
C ASP A 61 -5.63 -21.86 -6.75
N ILE A 62 -6.02 -20.59 -6.90
CA ILE A 62 -7.06 -20.15 -7.85
C ILE A 62 -6.44 -19.13 -8.79
N SER A 63 -6.32 -19.46 -10.07
CA SER A 63 -5.92 -18.53 -11.11
C SER A 63 -7.12 -18.19 -11.98
N VAL A 64 -7.45 -16.89 -12.11
CA VAL A 64 -8.59 -16.38 -12.88
C VAL A 64 -8.09 -15.48 -13.99
N GLU A 65 -8.50 -15.75 -15.22
CA GLU A 65 -8.16 -14.94 -16.38
C GLU A 65 -9.41 -14.46 -17.12
N GLY A 66 -9.56 -13.14 -17.24
CA GLY A 66 -10.57 -12.51 -18.09
C GLY A 66 -10.18 -12.60 -19.57
N LYS A 67 -11.09 -13.14 -20.41
CA LYS A 67 -10.90 -13.29 -21.86
C LYS A 67 -12.10 -12.78 -22.65
N PRO A 68 -11.94 -12.45 -23.94
CA PRO A 68 -13.04 -12.12 -24.82
C PRO A 68 -13.84 -13.41 -25.20
N THR A 69 -14.59 -13.92 -24.26
CA THR A 69 -15.41 -15.14 -24.40
C THR A 69 -16.81 -14.91 -23.86
N SER A 70 -17.76 -15.78 -24.25
CA SER A 70 -19.11 -15.86 -23.68
C SER A 70 -19.30 -17.08 -22.78
N THR A 71 -18.21 -17.78 -22.44
CA THR A 71 -18.23 -19.01 -21.65
C THR A 71 -17.38 -18.79 -20.39
N VAL A 72 -17.85 -19.28 -19.25
CA VAL A 72 -17.03 -19.50 -18.07
C VAL A 72 -16.53 -20.93 -18.10
N THR A 73 -15.22 -21.11 -18.02
CA THR A 73 -14.57 -22.40 -17.94
C THR A 73 -13.84 -22.54 -16.61
N ILE A 74 -14.11 -23.59 -15.87
CA ILE A 74 -13.42 -23.91 -14.62
C ILE A 74 -12.72 -25.25 -14.81
N ILE A 75 -11.42 -25.29 -14.57
CA ILE A 75 -10.60 -26.49 -14.64
C ILE A 75 -10.11 -26.80 -13.22
N GLU A 76 -10.68 -27.81 -12.62
CA GLU A 76 -10.24 -28.34 -11.34
C GLU A 76 -9.18 -29.43 -11.57
N LYS A 77 -8.00 -29.26 -10.99
CA LYS A 77 -6.90 -30.24 -11.01
C LYS A 77 -6.68 -30.76 -9.59
N ILE A 78 -6.77 -32.06 -9.42
CA ILE A 78 -6.54 -32.71 -8.13
C ILE A 78 -5.35 -33.64 -8.23
N LYS A 79 -4.28 -33.35 -7.51
CA LYS A 79 -3.09 -34.22 -7.40
C LYS A 79 -3.23 -35.07 -6.14
N ILE A 80 -3.22 -36.40 -6.31
CA ILE A 80 -3.49 -37.38 -5.25
C ILE A 80 -2.30 -38.32 -5.08
N ARG A 81 -1.74 -38.36 -3.89
CA ARG A 81 -0.69 -39.34 -3.55
C ARG A 81 -1.31 -40.59 -2.99
N SER A 82 -1.22 -41.71 -3.74
CA SER A 82 -1.77 -43.03 -3.34
C SER A 82 -0.85 -44.17 -3.77
N LYS A 83 -0.94 -45.32 -3.09
CA LYS A 83 -0.21 -46.51 -3.45
C LYS A 83 -0.78 -47.22 -4.70
N THR A 84 -2.07 -47.08 -4.93
CA THR A 84 -2.77 -47.75 -6.04
C THR A 84 -3.67 -46.73 -6.79
N LYS A 85 -3.90 -46.99 -8.07
CA LYS A 85 -4.81 -46.21 -8.90
C LYS A 85 -6.24 -46.26 -8.35
N SER A 86 -6.74 -47.43 -7.95
CA SER A 86 -8.10 -47.58 -7.41
C SER A 86 -8.30 -46.72 -6.16
N SER A 87 -7.33 -46.67 -5.24
CA SER A 87 -7.45 -45.80 -4.07
C SER A 87 -7.35 -44.30 -4.42
N ALA A 88 -6.64 -43.92 -5.48
CA ALA A 88 -6.62 -42.56 -5.96
C ALA A 88 -7.98 -42.17 -6.60
N GLU A 89 -8.58 -43.08 -7.36
CA GLU A 89 -9.91 -42.91 -7.96
C GLU A 89 -11.01 -42.75 -6.89
N GLU A 90 -10.95 -43.53 -5.80
CA GLU A 90 -11.87 -43.42 -4.67
C GLU A 90 -11.77 -42.02 -3.99
N ILE A 91 -10.52 -41.56 -3.76
CA ILE A 91 -10.27 -40.23 -3.21
C ILE A 91 -10.83 -39.17 -4.16
N PHE A 92 -10.54 -39.27 -5.45
CA PHE A 92 -11.04 -38.33 -6.45
C PHE A 92 -12.57 -38.27 -6.46
N GLN A 93 -13.27 -39.40 -6.51
CA GLN A 93 -14.73 -39.44 -6.51
C GLN A 93 -15.35 -38.85 -5.24
N SER A 94 -14.68 -38.99 -4.10
CA SER A 94 -15.13 -38.42 -2.82
C SER A 94 -14.72 -36.96 -2.59
N SER A 95 -13.89 -36.39 -3.48
CA SER A 95 -13.36 -35.03 -3.39
C SER A 95 -13.99 -34.05 -4.38
N LYS A 96 -14.98 -34.50 -5.15
CA LYS A 96 -15.63 -33.68 -6.18
C LYS A 96 -16.32 -32.46 -5.58
N ALA A 97 -16.11 -31.32 -6.20
CA ALA A 97 -16.82 -30.08 -5.86
C ALA A 97 -18.31 -30.16 -6.25
N GLU A 98 -19.14 -29.42 -5.51
CA GLU A 98 -20.51 -29.11 -5.91
C GLU A 98 -20.48 -27.89 -6.82
N VAL A 99 -20.85 -28.06 -8.10
CA VAL A 99 -20.87 -26.96 -9.06
C VAL A 99 -22.28 -26.74 -9.56
N SER A 100 -22.74 -25.50 -9.52
CA SER A 100 -24.09 -25.13 -9.95
C SER A 100 -24.11 -23.79 -10.68
N LYS A 101 -25.07 -23.63 -11.59
CA LYS A 101 -25.37 -22.36 -12.25
C LYS A 101 -26.77 -21.93 -11.86
N SER A 102 -26.91 -20.72 -11.33
CA SER A 102 -28.19 -20.09 -11.04
C SER A 102 -28.42 -18.87 -11.93
N GLY A 103 -29.63 -18.70 -12.42
CA GLY A 103 -29.93 -17.63 -13.37
C GLY A 103 -29.14 -17.77 -14.68
N MET A 104 -28.79 -16.63 -15.29
CA MET A 104 -28.10 -16.63 -16.59
C MET A 104 -26.56 -16.56 -16.46
N GLY A 105 -26.00 -16.25 -15.29
CA GLY A 105 -24.56 -16.02 -15.18
C GLY A 105 -23.97 -16.14 -13.77
N HIS A 106 -24.72 -16.58 -12.77
CA HIS A 106 -24.16 -16.83 -11.45
C HIS A 106 -23.72 -18.30 -11.34
N ILE A 107 -22.43 -18.53 -11.21
CA ILE A 107 -21.82 -19.85 -11.10
C ILE A 107 -21.25 -19.99 -9.70
N GLN A 108 -21.69 -21.04 -9.00
CA GLN A 108 -21.19 -21.38 -7.67
C GLN A 108 -20.37 -22.65 -7.73
N PHE A 109 -19.15 -22.57 -7.23
CA PHE A 109 -18.22 -23.67 -7.05
C PHE A 109 -17.95 -23.86 -5.56
N LYS A 110 -18.40 -24.98 -5.00
CA LYS A 110 -18.23 -25.31 -3.59
C LYS A 110 -17.37 -26.54 -3.45
N GLY A 111 -16.16 -26.34 -2.94
CA GLY A 111 -15.22 -27.43 -2.69
C GLY A 111 -15.60 -28.32 -1.50
N ASP A 112 -15.12 -29.55 -1.49
CA ASP A 112 -15.24 -30.45 -0.33
C ASP A 112 -13.98 -30.36 0.55
N ARG A 113 -14.13 -29.84 1.77
CA ARG A 113 -13.02 -29.70 2.74
C ARG A 113 -12.60 -31.00 3.44
N LYS A 114 -13.18 -32.16 3.12
CA LYS A 114 -12.94 -33.42 3.84
C LYS A 114 -11.48 -33.89 3.75
N PHE A 115 -10.76 -33.52 2.70
CA PHE A 115 -9.41 -33.99 2.47
C PHE A 115 -8.34 -32.90 2.67
N ARG A 116 -8.21 -32.39 3.88
CA ARG A 116 -7.01 -31.63 4.30
C ARG A 116 -5.88 -32.61 4.61
N SER A 117 -5.11 -33.03 3.62
CA SER A 117 -3.94 -33.87 3.86
C SER A 117 -2.81 -33.45 2.90
N ASN A 118 -1.57 -33.64 3.33
CA ASN A 118 -0.38 -33.50 2.48
C ASN A 118 -0.32 -34.52 1.32
N LYS A 119 -1.40 -35.26 1.11
CA LYS A 119 -1.54 -36.27 0.03
C LYS A 119 -2.49 -35.80 -1.08
N VAL A 120 -3.18 -34.68 -0.91
CA VAL A 120 -4.11 -34.15 -1.91
C VAL A 120 -3.86 -32.66 -2.07
N HIS A 121 -3.59 -32.23 -3.30
CA HIS A 121 -3.41 -30.83 -3.68
C HIS A 121 -4.45 -30.47 -4.73
N TYR A 122 -4.98 -29.27 -4.65
CA TYR A 122 -5.98 -28.75 -5.56
C TYR A 122 -5.45 -27.48 -6.22
N ASP A 123 -5.62 -27.38 -7.53
CA ASP A 123 -5.36 -26.18 -8.32
C ASP A 123 -6.59 -25.88 -9.19
N TYR A 124 -6.97 -24.62 -9.34
CA TYR A 124 -8.13 -24.21 -10.11
C TYR A 124 -7.74 -23.14 -11.14
N ASP A 125 -7.91 -23.46 -12.43
CA ASP A 125 -7.80 -22.48 -13.50
C ASP A 125 -9.20 -22.06 -13.93
N VAL A 126 -9.48 -20.76 -13.89
CA VAL A 126 -10.81 -20.19 -14.19
C VAL A 126 -10.69 -19.19 -15.33
N ILE A 127 -11.41 -19.40 -16.41
CA ILE A 127 -11.51 -18.44 -17.51
C ILE A 127 -12.91 -17.84 -17.46
N VAL A 128 -12.99 -16.52 -17.44
CA VAL A 128 -14.26 -15.77 -17.42
C VAL A 128 -14.30 -14.76 -18.56
N PRO A 129 -15.50 -14.29 -18.98
CA PRO A 129 -15.58 -13.11 -19.83
C PRO A 129 -14.88 -11.91 -19.18
N ASN A 130 -14.27 -11.03 -19.97
CA ASN A 130 -13.57 -9.83 -19.46
C ASN A 130 -14.44 -8.99 -18.52
N HIS A 131 -15.75 -8.94 -18.73
CA HIS A 131 -16.71 -8.22 -17.89
C HIS A 131 -17.46 -9.20 -16.98
N TYR A 132 -16.87 -9.51 -15.83
CA TYR A 132 -17.43 -10.46 -14.88
C TYR A 132 -17.06 -10.08 -13.44
N ASN A 133 -17.87 -10.49 -12.48
CA ASN A 133 -17.57 -10.32 -11.05
C ASN A 133 -17.02 -11.61 -10.45
N LEU A 134 -16.20 -11.48 -9.44
CA LEU A 134 -15.55 -12.59 -8.76
C LEU A 134 -15.79 -12.55 -7.25
N SER A 135 -16.04 -13.71 -6.66
CA SER A 135 -16.01 -13.95 -5.22
C SER A 135 -15.21 -15.21 -4.94
N MET A 136 -13.90 -15.05 -4.71
CA MET A 136 -12.96 -16.16 -4.60
C MET A 136 -12.51 -16.34 -3.15
N HIS A 137 -12.84 -17.49 -2.54
CA HIS A 137 -12.45 -17.84 -1.19
C HIS A 137 -11.70 -19.15 -1.15
N THR A 138 -10.40 -19.11 -0.83
CA THR A 138 -9.60 -20.29 -0.55
C THR A 138 -9.10 -20.30 0.90
N SER A 139 -8.73 -21.47 1.41
CA SER A 139 -8.28 -21.63 2.80
C SER A 139 -6.76 -21.60 2.96
N GLY A 140 -5.98 -21.59 1.87
CA GLY A 140 -4.53 -21.66 2.03
C GLY A 140 -3.72 -21.62 0.74
N GLY A 141 -4.37 -21.49 -0.41
CA GLY A 141 -3.69 -21.29 -1.69
C GLY A 141 -3.63 -19.84 -2.09
N ASP A 142 -2.90 -19.56 -3.15
CA ASP A 142 -2.78 -18.26 -3.75
C ASP A 142 -4.02 -17.93 -4.61
N VAL A 143 -4.29 -16.64 -4.78
CA VAL A 143 -5.35 -16.17 -5.68
C VAL A 143 -4.74 -15.19 -6.68
N GLU A 144 -4.77 -15.56 -7.94
CA GLU A 144 -4.31 -14.74 -9.05
C GLU A 144 -5.48 -14.28 -9.91
N VAL A 145 -5.54 -13.01 -10.27
CA VAL A 145 -6.57 -12.46 -11.17
C VAL A 145 -5.92 -11.59 -12.24
N LEU A 146 -6.21 -11.91 -13.51
CA LEU A 146 -5.66 -11.24 -14.67
C LEU A 146 -6.77 -10.70 -15.59
N TYR A 147 -6.62 -9.46 -16.06
CA TYR A 147 -7.42 -8.85 -17.15
C TYR A 147 -8.93 -8.80 -16.92
N LEU A 148 -9.37 -8.30 -15.79
CA LEU A 148 -10.79 -8.27 -15.41
C LEU A 148 -11.37 -6.86 -15.44
N THR A 149 -12.63 -6.76 -15.83
CA THR A 149 -13.47 -5.57 -15.61
C THR A 149 -14.69 -5.98 -14.76
N GLY A 150 -14.83 -5.44 -13.56
CA GLY A 150 -15.90 -5.77 -12.65
C GLY A 150 -15.54 -5.62 -11.19
N GLU A 151 -16.31 -6.26 -10.33
CA GLU A 151 -16.04 -6.31 -8.90
C GLU A 151 -15.36 -7.65 -8.55
N ALA A 152 -14.25 -7.59 -7.81
CA ALA A 152 -13.55 -8.76 -7.33
C ALA A 152 -13.46 -8.74 -5.80
N TYR A 153 -13.98 -9.78 -5.16
CA TYR A 153 -13.79 -10.07 -3.75
C TYR A 153 -12.92 -11.33 -3.62
N LEU A 154 -11.69 -11.15 -3.16
CA LEU A 154 -10.66 -12.18 -3.10
C LEU A 154 -10.27 -12.42 -1.64
N LYS A 155 -10.28 -13.67 -1.20
CA LYS A 155 -9.92 -14.01 0.17
C LYS A 155 -9.15 -15.33 0.24
N THR A 156 -7.98 -15.27 0.87
CA THR A 156 -7.22 -16.44 1.29
C THR A 156 -6.91 -16.38 2.78
N SER A 157 -6.44 -17.46 3.38
CA SER A 157 -5.98 -17.44 4.77
C SER A 157 -4.46 -17.50 4.88
N GLY A 158 -3.77 -18.10 3.93
CA GLY A 158 -2.32 -18.27 4.02
C GLY A 158 -1.55 -17.90 2.77
N GLY A 159 -2.20 -17.92 1.63
CA GLY A 159 -1.58 -17.64 0.34
C GLY A 159 -1.53 -16.15 0.00
N ASP A 160 -0.90 -15.87 -1.13
CA ASP A 160 -0.77 -14.53 -1.69
C ASP A 160 -1.97 -14.17 -2.57
N VAL A 161 -2.19 -12.87 -2.78
CA VAL A 161 -3.19 -12.40 -3.73
C VAL A 161 -2.51 -11.47 -4.74
N ASN A 162 -2.51 -11.90 -6.00
CA ASN A 162 -1.92 -11.18 -7.11
C ASN A 162 -3.00 -10.71 -8.08
N VAL A 163 -3.09 -9.41 -8.34
CA VAL A 163 -4.09 -8.84 -9.24
C VAL A 163 -3.41 -7.96 -10.28
N THR A 164 -3.54 -8.32 -11.54
CA THR A 164 -2.99 -7.56 -12.65
C THR A 164 -4.09 -7.12 -13.62
N ALA A 165 -4.10 -5.85 -13.99
CA ALA A 165 -5.00 -5.25 -14.97
C ALA A 165 -6.49 -5.43 -14.66
N LEU A 166 -6.90 -5.04 -13.45
CA LEU A 166 -8.31 -5.01 -13.07
C LEU A 166 -8.86 -3.59 -13.20
N THR A 167 -10.04 -3.47 -13.79
CA THR A 167 -10.79 -2.21 -13.84
C THR A 167 -12.10 -2.37 -13.07
N GLY A 168 -12.29 -1.61 -11.99
CA GLY A 168 -13.50 -1.64 -11.18
C GLY A 168 -13.25 -1.56 -9.68
N ARG A 169 -13.88 -2.44 -8.91
CA ARG A 169 -13.73 -2.51 -7.45
C ARG A 169 -13.02 -3.79 -7.03
N LEU A 170 -11.97 -3.63 -6.26
CA LEU A 170 -11.23 -4.74 -5.66
C LEU A 170 -11.36 -4.73 -4.14
N THR A 171 -11.66 -5.88 -3.57
CA THR A 171 -11.46 -6.15 -2.15
C THR A 171 -10.64 -7.43 -2.03
N ALA A 172 -9.40 -7.33 -1.55
CA ALA A 172 -8.50 -8.46 -1.38
C ALA A 172 -8.09 -8.63 0.08
N LYS A 173 -8.13 -9.86 0.58
CA LYS A 173 -7.78 -10.17 1.97
C LYS A 173 -6.97 -11.44 2.07
N SER A 174 -5.82 -11.36 2.75
CA SER A 174 -5.07 -12.50 3.25
C SER A 174 -4.92 -12.44 4.78
N SER A 175 -4.47 -13.51 5.40
CA SER A 175 -4.05 -13.44 6.80
C SER A 175 -2.53 -13.57 6.94
N GLY A 176 -1.87 -14.28 6.03
CA GLY A 176 -0.42 -14.50 6.09
C GLY A 176 0.35 -14.06 4.86
N GLY A 177 -0.24 -14.15 3.68
CA GLY A 177 0.43 -13.89 2.41
C GLY A 177 0.47 -12.42 2.01
N ASP A 178 1.22 -12.16 0.95
CA ASP A 178 1.43 -10.85 0.37
C ASP A 178 0.29 -10.47 -0.58
N LEU A 179 0.12 -9.16 -0.79
CA LEU A 179 -0.89 -8.60 -1.68
C LEU A 179 -0.20 -7.73 -2.73
N THR A 180 -0.21 -8.17 -3.99
CA THR A 180 0.41 -7.46 -5.11
C THR A 180 -0.65 -6.96 -6.09
N LEU A 181 -0.66 -5.66 -6.35
CA LEU A 181 -1.55 -5.01 -7.31
C LEU A 181 -0.75 -4.35 -8.42
N GLU A 182 -1.00 -4.72 -9.65
CA GLU A 182 -0.40 -4.08 -10.83
C GLU A 182 -1.49 -3.62 -11.81
N LYS A 183 -1.45 -2.36 -12.23
CA LYS A 183 -2.39 -1.79 -13.23
C LYS A 183 -3.86 -1.90 -12.85
N VAL A 184 -4.18 -1.71 -11.56
CA VAL A 184 -5.57 -1.67 -11.08
C VAL A 184 -6.12 -0.26 -11.26
N LYS A 185 -7.33 -0.17 -11.85
CA LYS A 185 -8.04 1.11 -12.10
C LYS A 185 -9.39 1.10 -11.40
N GLY A 186 -9.57 2.01 -10.44
CA GLY A 186 -10.82 2.16 -9.70
C GLY A 186 -10.61 2.26 -8.19
N VAL A 187 -11.32 1.43 -7.42
CA VAL A 187 -11.22 1.43 -5.96
C VAL A 187 -10.65 0.09 -5.48
N ALA A 188 -9.55 0.12 -4.79
CA ALA A 188 -8.95 -1.06 -4.16
C ALA A 188 -8.95 -0.91 -2.63
N ASN A 189 -9.48 -1.92 -1.93
CA ASN A 189 -9.39 -2.06 -0.48
C ASN A 189 -8.73 -3.40 -0.17
N ILE A 190 -7.51 -3.35 0.36
CA ILE A 190 -6.67 -4.53 0.54
C ILE A 190 -6.19 -4.67 1.98
N ARG A 191 -6.16 -5.91 2.46
CA ARG A 191 -5.77 -6.17 3.84
C ARG A 191 -5.08 -7.51 4.01
N THR A 192 -3.92 -7.48 4.61
CA THR A 192 -3.25 -8.67 5.14
C THR A 192 -2.94 -8.50 6.63
N SER A 193 -2.45 -9.54 7.30
CA SER A 193 -2.00 -9.39 8.69
C SER A 193 -0.50 -9.59 8.83
N GLY A 194 0.10 -10.48 8.05
CA GLY A 194 1.53 -10.79 8.14
C GLY A 194 2.34 -10.35 6.94
N GLY A 195 1.76 -10.41 5.75
CA GLY A 195 2.44 -10.16 4.49
C GLY A 195 2.62 -8.69 4.15
N ASP A 196 3.35 -8.46 3.07
CA ASP A 196 3.62 -7.16 2.50
C ASP A 196 2.51 -6.73 1.54
N ILE A 197 2.45 -5.44 1.24
CA ILE A 197 1.54 -4.86 0.26
C ILE A 197 2.37 -4.12 -0.78
N GLU A 198 2.29 -4.56 -2.04
CA GLU A 198 2.95 -3.92 -3.17
C GLU A 198 1.91 -3.43 -4.19
N ILE A 199 1.95 -2.13 -4.55
CA ILE A 199 1.01 -1.51 -5.48
C ILE A 199 1.78 -0.70 -6.53
N THR A 200 1.60 -1.06 -7.79
CA THR A 200 2.32 -0.43 -8.89
C THR A 200 1.39 -0.08 -10.06
N ASP A 201 1.64 1.05 -10.72
CA ASP A 201 0.90 1.51 -11.93
C ASP A 201 -0.63 1.62 -11.75
N CYS A 202 -1.10 1.94 -10.55
CA CYS A 202 -2.53 1.98 -10.24
C CYS A 202 -3.15 3.37 -10.39
N VAL A 203 -4.46 3.40 -10.66
CA VAL A 203 -5.22 4.65 -10.86
C VAL A 203 -6.52 4.61 -10.05
N GLY A 204 -6.77 5.62 -9.18
CA GLY A 204 -8.04 5.78 -8.49
C GLY A 204 -7.91 5.98 -6.99
N LYS A 205 -8.53 5.11 -6.18
CA LYS A 205 -8.45 5.16 -4.72
C LYS A 205 -7.90 3.85 -4.16
N LEU A 206 -6.85 3.95 -3.37
CA LEU A 206 -6.12 2.82 -2.83
C LEU A 206 -6.14 2.88 -1.30
N GLU A 207 -6.71 1.88 -0.66
CA GLU A 207 -6.72 1.71 0.79
C GLU A 207 -6.06 0.38 1.14
N GLY A 208 -5.01 0.41 1.95
CA GLY A 208 -4.23 -0.77 2.32
C GLY A 208 -3.92 -0.86 3.81
N THR A 209 -4.00 -2.06 4.37
CA THR A 209 -3.65 -2.29 5.77
C THR A 209 -2.94 -3.63 5.93
N THR A 210 -1.78 -3.60 6.57
CA THR A 210 -1.12 -4.80 7.12
C THR A 210 -0.82 -4.61 8.61
N SER A 211 -0.43 -5.65 9.31
CA SER A 211 0.00 -5.50 10.70
C SER A 211 1.50 -5.68 10.86
N GLY A 212 2.12 -6.56 10.10
CA GLY A 212 3.54 -6.88 10.21
C GLY A 212 4.39 -6.44 9.03
N GLY A 213 3.86 -6.51 7.83
CA GLY A 213 4.58 -6.31 6.58
C GLY A 213 4.84 -4.85 6.23
N ASP A 214 5.67 -4.67 5.21
CA ASP A 214 5.96 -3.39 4.58
C ASP A 214 4.87 -3.02 3.56
N ILE A 215 4.80 -1.74 3.20
CA ILE A 215 3.87 -1.23 2.18
C ILE A 215 4.63 -0.38 1.18
N ASP A 216 4.62 -0.81 -0.07
CA ASP A 216 5.24 -0.13 -1.20
C ASP A 216 4.18 0.32 -2.20
N VAL A 217 4.11 1.62 -2.50
CA VAL A 217 3.19 2.18 -3.50
C VAL A 217 3.98 3.04 -4.48
N SER A 218 3.97 2.66 -5.76
CA SER A 218 4.78 3.34 -6.77
C SER A 218 4.05 3.56 -8.09
N PHE A 219 4.45 4.63 -8.82
CA PHE A 219 3.98 4.97 -10.17
C PHE A 219 2.46 5.14 -10.30
N CYS A 220 1.81 5.65 -9.25
CA CYS A 220 0.36 5.68 -9.16
C CYS A 220 -0.24 7.07 -9.41
N GLN A 221 -1.46 7.10 -9.99
CA GLN A 221 -2.32 8.28 -10.06
C GLN A 221 -3.53 8.06 -9.16
N ALA A 222 -3.38 8.28 -7.85
CA ALA A 222 -4.36 7.82 -6.87
C ALA A 222 -4.43 8.67 -5.60
N GLU A 223 -5.59 8.63 -4.93
CA GLU A 223 -5.67 8.88 -3.50
C GLU A 223 -5.18 7.63 -2.76
N VAL A 224 -4.27 7.80 -1.81
CA VAL A 224 -3.59 6.71 -1.11
C VAL A 224 -3.82 6.81 0.38
N ASP A 225 -4.22 5.71 1.01
CA ASP A 225 -4.41 5.59 2.46
C ASP A 225 -3.86 4.23 2.95
N MET A 226 -2.65 4.26 3.52
CA MET A 226 -1.89 3.06 3.87
C MET A 226 -1.53 2.99 5.34
N HIS A 227 -1.75 1.82 5.95
CA HIS A 227 -1.49 1.58 7.35
C HIS A 227 -0.74 0.28 7.59
N THR A 228 0.35 0.35 8.33
CA THR A 228 0.98 -0.84 8.94
C THR A 228 1.21 -0.61 10.44
N SER A 229 1.53 -1.66 11.18
CA SER A 229 1.92 -1.49 12.59
C SER A 229 3.41 -1.70 12.79
N GLY A 230 4.03 -2.63 12.09
CA GLY A 230 5.44 -2.99 12.27
C GLY A 230 6.35 -2.57 11.12
N GLY A 231 5.87 -2.65 9.89
CA GLY A 231 6.65 -2.45 8.68
C GLY A 231 6.91 -1.00 8.32
N ASN A 232 7.71 -0.81 7.28
CA ASN A 232 7.97 0.47 6.64
C ASN A 232 6.86 0.85 5.66
N ILE A 233 6.83 2.11 5.24
CA ILE A 233 5.96 2.60 4.17
C ILE A 233 6.81 3.39 3.19
N ASP A 234 6.78 2.98 1.92
CA ASP A 234 7.50 3.62 0.84
C ASP A 234 6.53 4.12 -0.23
N PHE A 235 6.53 5.44 -0.46
CA PHE A 235 5.73 6.10 -1.49
C PHE A 235 6.63 6.72 -2.54
N LYS A 236 6.49 6.29 -3.79
CA LYS A 236 7.34 6.75 -4.86
C LYS A 236 6.56 7.09 -6.13
N GLU A 237 6.87 8.26 -6.74
CA GLU A 237 6.29 8.70 -8.03
C GLU A 237 4.75 8.64 -8.04
N ILE A 238 4.10 9.27 -7.04
CA ILE A 238 2.64 9.31 -6.92
C ILE A 238 2.13 10.70 -7.27
N THR A 239 1.11 10.73 -8.11
CA THR A 239 0.30 11.93 -8.36
C THR A 239 -1.10 11.73 -7.81
N GLY A 240 -1.48 12.51 -6.80
CA GLY A 240 -2.78 12.39 -6.15
C GLY A 240 -3.10 13.55 -5.25
N LYS A 241 -4.35 13.66 -4.84
CA LYS A 241 -4.77 14.79 -4.00
C LYS A 241 -4.35 14.61 -2.54
N ASN A 242 -4.46 13.41 -2.03
CA ASN A 242 -4.15 13.07 -0.65
C ASN A 242 -3.36 11.76 -0.63
N ILE A 243 -2.18 11.80 -0.04
CA ILE A 243 -1.33 10.63 0.20
C ILE A 243 -1.14 10.51 1.70
N TYR A 244 -1.70 9.46 2.28
CA TYR A 244 -1.65 9.20 3.72
C TYR A 244 -0.91 7.90 4.01
N GLY A 245 0.06 7.97 4.93
CA GLY A 245 0.84 6.82 5.41
C GLY A 245 0.97 6.81 6.93
N ARG A 246 0.69 5.68 7.56
CA ARG A 246 0.87 5.52 9.00
C ARG A 246 1.47 4.18 9.38
N THR A 247 2.55 4.21 10.12
CA THR A 247 3.10 3.04 10.81
C THR A 247 3.27 3.30 12.31
N SER A 248 3.57 2.28 13.09
CA SER A 248 3.93 2.49 14.49
C SER A 248 5.41 2.25 14.74
N GLY A 249 6.04 1.28 14.07
CA GLY A 249 7.43 0.90 14.29
C GLY A 249 8.39 1.30 13.18
N GLY A 250 7.95 1.18 11.93
CA GLY A 250 8.78 1.36 10.74
C GLY A 250 9.10 2.79 10.37
N ASN A 251 9.98 2.94 9.39
CA ASN A 251 10.28 4.20 8.74
C ASN A 251 9.23 4.53 7.67
N ILE A 252 9.17 5.80 7.28
CA ILE A 252 8.37 6.24 6.14
C ILE A 252 9.28 7.00 5.19
N GLU A 253 9.34 6.54 3.94
CA GLU A 253 10.05 7.17 2.85
C GLU A 253 9.05 7.68 1.80
N VAL A 254 9.24 8.91 1.34
CA VAL A 254 8.35 9.55 0.37
C VAL A 254 9.18 10.27 -0.68
N GLU A 255 9.08 9.86 -1.93
CA GLU A 255 9.87 10.39 -3.03
C GLU A 255 9.01 10.75 -4.24
N ASP A 256 9.27 11.92 -4.86
CA ASP A 256 8.66 12.37 -6.12
C ASP A 256 7.12 12.43 -6.11
N ILE A 257 6.55 13.16 -5.17
CA ILE A 257 5.09 13.26 -5.02
C ILE A 257 4.55 14.59 -5.54
N LYS A 258 3.43 14.52 -6.27
CA LYS A 258 2.59 15.67 -6.63
C LYS A 258 1.25 15.56 -5.90
N GLY A 259 1.11 16.31 -4.78
CA GLY A 259 -0.06 16.28 -3.94
C GLY A 259 0.26 16.49 -2.46
N ASP A 260 -0.79 16.57 -1.63
CA ASP A 260 -0.63 16.74 -0.20
C ASP A 260 -0.29 15.41 0.48
N VAL A 261 0.76 15.42 1.30
CA VAL A 261 1.30 14.25 1.99
C VAL A 261 1.08 14.37 3.49
N LYS A 262 0.59 13.30 4.12
CA LYS A 262 0.48 13.17 5.58
C LYS A 262 1.06 11.85 6.03
N VAL A 263 2.13 11.90 6.81
CA VAL A 263 2.86 10.70 7.25
C VAL A 263 3.12 10.70 8.74
N PHE A 264 2.86 9.56 9.37
CA PHE A 264 2.94 9.40 10.82
C PHE A 264 3.62 8.08 11.20
N THR A 265 4.65 8.17 12.02
CA THR A 265 5.21 6.99 12.69
C THR A 265 5.40 7.25 14.18
N SER A 266 5.61 6.22 14.99
CA SER A 266 5.94 6.44 16.40
C SER A 266 7.41 6.20 16.68
N GLY A 267 8.03 5.19 16.07
CA GLY A 267 9.41 4.82 16.32
C GLY A 267 10.40 5.20 15.23
N GLY A 268 9.98 5.12 13.97
CA GLY A 268 10.83 5.26 12.79
C GLY A 268 11.17 6.70 12.40
N ASN A 269 12.03 6.81 11.43
CA ASN A 269 12.36 8.06 10.77
C ASN A 269 11.35 8.39 9.66
N ILE A 270 11.26 9.65 9.29
CA ILE A 270 10.52 10.13 8.13
C ILE A 270 11.53 10.80 7.20
N GLU A 271 11.65 10.29 5.98
CA GLU A 271 12.44 10.86 4.91
C GLU A 271 11.53 11.29 3.77
N VAL A 272 11.62 12.55 3.34
CA VAL A 272 10.74 13.11 2.31
C VAL A 272 11.54 13.91 1.30
N VAL A 273 11.48 13.50 0.04
CA VAL A 273 12.27 14.08 -1.04
C VAL A 273 11.36 14.47 -2.21
N ASN A 274 11.49 15.69 -2.69
CA ASN A 274 10.86 16.21 -3.91
C ASN A 274 9.32 16.16 -3.89
N ILE A 275 8.70 17.01 -3.06
CA ILE A 275 7.25 17.15 -2.96
C ILE A 275 6.77 18.47 -3.60
N ASP A 276 5.80 18.39 -4.48
CA ASP A 276 5.00 19.51 -4.97
C ASP A 276 3.60 19.46 -4.34
N GLY A 277 3.47 20.00 -3.12
CA GLY A 277 2.28 19.94 -2.28
C GLY A 277 2.59 20.24 -0.80
N HIS A 278 1.57 20.13 0.05
CA HIS A 278 1.74 20.30 1.49
C HIS A 278 2.21 19.02 2.16
N LEU A 279 3.06 19.16 3.19
CA LEU A 279 3.55 18.06 4.00
C LEU A 279 3.17 18.22 5.47
N GLU A 280 2.53 17.20 6.02
CA GLU A 280 2.36 17.01 7.46
C GLU A 280 3.09 15.72 7.87
N GLY A 281 4.10 15.83 8.75
CA GLY A 281 4.93 14.70 9.18
C GLY A 281 5.13 14.67 10.69
N GLU A 282 4.87 13.52 11.32
CA GLU A 282 5.05 13.38 12.76
C GLU A 282 5.69 12.04 13.13
N THR A 283 6.73 12.10 13.95
CA THR A 283 7.28 10.91 14.62
C THR A 283 7.47 11.20 16.11
N SER A 284 7.58 10.18 16.95
CA SER A 284 7.90 10.39 18.36
C SER A 284 9.39 10.19 18.64
N GLY A 285 10.01 9.16 18.07
CA GLY A 285 11.41 8.81 18.33
C GLY A 285 12.39 9.20 17.25
N GLY A 286 11.98 9.14 16.00
CA GLY A 286 12.83 9.25 14.83
C GLY A 286 13.22 10.66 14.42
N HIS A 287 14.11 10.73 13.43
CA HIS A 287 14.47 11.95 12.73
C HIS A 287 13.48 12.25 11.62
N ILE A 288 13.43 13.51 11.18
CA ILE A 288 12.67 13.94 10.02
C ILE A 288 13.65 14.66 9.08
N ASP A 289 13.87 14.07 7.92
CA ASP A 289 14.77 14.57 6.89
C ASP A 289 13.98 14.96 5.65
N LEU A 290 14.06 16.21 5.23
CA LEU A 290 13.29 16.82 4.16
C LEU A 290 14.20 17.43 3.12
N ASP A 291 13.94 17.18 1.85
CA ASP A 291 14.68 17.81 0.76
C ASP A 291 13.73 18.21 -0.39
N ARG A 292 13.87 19.43 -0.90
CA ARG A 292 13.08 19.96 -2.04
C ARG A 292 11.57 19.89 -1.85
N ILE A 293 11.05 20.55 -0.82
CA ILE A 293 9.60 20.61 -0.58
C ILE A 293 9.05 21.94 -1.10
N ARG A 294 8.22 21.87 -2.12
CA ARG A 294 7.53 23.03 -2.69
C ARG A 294 6.08 23.11 -2.20
N GLY A 295 5.92 23.59 -0.98
CA GLY A 295 4.65 23.75 -0.30
C GLY A 295 4.86 24.07 1.16
N ASN A 296 3.77 24.09 1.92
CA ASN A 296 3.88 24.31 3.37
C ASN A 296 4.26 23.02 4.07
N ILE A 297 5.08 23.12 5.11
CA ILE A 297 5.40 21.99 5.97
C ILE A 297 4.93 22.21 7.42
N ASP A 298 4.40 21.17 8.03
CA ASP A 298 4.11 21.05 9.47
C ASP A 298 4.71 19.73 9.96
N VAL A 299 5.88 19.80 10.59
CA VAL A 299 6.62 18.61 11.00
C VAL A 299 6.98 18.62 12.48
N LYS A 300 6.85 17.46 13.12
CA LYS A 300 7.06 17.32 14.56
C LYS A 300 7.76 16.02 14.91
N THR A 301 8.73 16.11 15.79
CA THR A 301 9.28 14.92 16.48
C THR A 301 9.43 15.22 17.99
N SER A 302 9.55 14.18 18.81
CA SER A 302 9.85 14.39 20.23
C SER A 302 11.33 14.15 20.52
N GLY A 303 11.95 13.14 19.93
CA GLY A 303 13.33 12.76 20.21
C GLY A 303 14.36 13.18 19.15
N GLY A 304 13.96 13.14 17.90
CA GLY A 304 14.86 13.28 16.76
C GLY A 304 15.19 14.72 16.37
N THR A 305 16.09 14.85 15.41
CA THR A 305 16.43 16.08 14.71
C THR A 305 15.51 16.26 13.52
N ILE A 306 15.20 17.51 13.17
CA ILE A 306 14.51 17.87 11.94
C ILE A 306 15.51 18.60 11.05
N ASN A 307 15.81 18.02 9.89
CA ASN A 307 16.63 18.61 8.85
C ASN A 307 15.75 18.93 7.65
N GLY A 308 15.82 20.14 7.15
CA GLY A 308 15.08 20.56 5.97
C GLY A 308 15.97 21.36 5.02
N ASP A 309 16.26 20.76 3.87
CA ASP A 309 17.04 21.36 2.80
C ASP A 309 16.11 21.83 1.67
N ARG A 310 16.35 23.03 1.13
CA ARG A 310 15.59 23.63 0.02
C ARG A 310 14.06 23.66 0.21
N ILE A 311 13.61 24.23 1.34
CA ILE A 311 12.18 24.35 1.68
C ILE A 311 11.62 25.66 1.18
N HIS A 312 10.55 25.61 0.36
CA HIS A 312 10.02 26.79 -0.35
C HIS A 312 8.87 27.50 0.37
N GLY A 313 7.90 26.80 0.95
CA GLY A 313 6.69 27.38 1.54
C GLY A 313 6.81 27.81 2.99
N LYS A 314 5.67 27.91 3.66
CA LYS A 314 5.59 28.14 5.11
C LYS A 314 6.17 26.94 5.88
N ILE A 315 6.87 27.24 6.98
CA ILE A 315 7.53 26.22 7.79
C ILE A 315 7.03 26.26 9.22
N TYR A 316 6.52 25.14 9.69
CA TYR A 316 6.36 24.87 11.11
C TYR A 316 7.14 23.58 11.42
N ALA A 317 8.20 23.70 12.24
CA ALA A 317 9.00 22.57 12.65
C ALA A 317 9.22 22.58 14.17
N ARG A 318 8.96 21.46 14.83
CA ARG A 318 9.11 21.34 16.28
C ARG A 318 9.73 20.02 16.69
N THR A 319 10.75 20.10 17.53
CA THR A 319 11.29 18.95 18.27
C THR A 319 11.38 19.24 19.76
N SER A 320 11.51 18.21 20.59
CA SER A 320 11.78 18.40 22.01
C SER A 320 13.24 18.08 22.36
N GLY A 321 13.81 16.99 21.82
CA GLY A 321 15.16 16.54 22.17
C GLY A 321 16.25 16.85 21.15
N GLY A 322 15.87 17.01 19.89
CA GLY A 322 16.84 17.23 18.79
C GLY A 322 17.02 18.69 18.39
N SER A 323 17.79 18.89 17.35
CA SER A 323 17.97 20.18 16.69
C SER A 323 16.97 20.37 15.55
N VAL A 324 16.79 21.62 15.13
CA VAL A 324 16.04 21.99 13.92
C VAL A 324 17.00 22.74 13.01
N ILE A 325 17.30 22.19 11.84
CA ILE A 325 18.23 22.75 10.85
C ILE A 325 17.43 22.93 9.56
N ILE A 326 17.23 24.17 9.11
CA ILE A 326 16.40 24.47 7.94
C ILE A 326 17.13 25.42 7.00
N GLU A 327 17.25 25.01 5.74
CA GLU A 327 17.60 25.87 4.62
C GLU A 327 16.33 26.27 3.88
N LYS A 328 16.11 27.59 3.77
CA LYS A 328 14.91 28.18 3.17
C LYS A 328 15.21 28.73 1.78
N ILE A 329 14.43 28.30 0.80
CA ILE A 329 14.40 28.95 -0.52
C ILE A 329 13.27 29.99 -0.57
N TRP A 330 13.57 31.17 -1.06
CA TRP A 330 12.57 32.21 -1.26
C TRP A 330 11.95 32.16 -2.66
N ASP A 331 10.85 31.43 -2.80
CA ASP A 331 10.08 31.32 -4.03
C ASP A 331 8.91 32.33 -4.01
N GLN A 332 9.07 33.49 -4.66
CA GLN A 332 8.08 34.56 -4.71
C GLN A 332 6.74 34.14 -5.35
N SER A 333 6.65 33.01 -5.99
CA SER A 333 5.39 32.48 -6.54
C SER A 333 4.44 31.95 -5.45
N LEU A 334 4.98 31.62 -4.28
CA LEU A 334 4.21 31.17 -3.13
C LEU A 334 3.74 32.36 -2.28
N LYS A 335 2.55 32.23 -1.69
CA LYS A 335 1.93 33.33 -0.93
C LYS A 335 2.36 33.44 0.52
N ASN A 336 2.82 32.33 1.12
CA ASN A 336 3.16 32.27 2.54
C ASN A 336 4.55 31.67 2.75
N HIS A 337 5.38 32.39 3.49
CA HIS A 337 6.76 32.04 3.78
C HIS A 337 7.08 32.12 5.28
N ASP A 338 6.07 32.30 6.14
CA ASP A 338 6.28 32.37 7.58
C ASP A 338 7.05 31.17 8.10
N ILE A 339 7.95 31.42 9.02
CA ILE A 339 8.80 30.38 9.62
C ILE A 339 8.54 30.36 11.12
N ASN A 340 8.29 29.16 11.66
CA ASN A 340 8.14 28.96 13.10
C ASN A 340 8.88 27.69 13.51
N LEU A 341 10.08 27.85 14.05
CA LEU A 341 10.92 26.76 14.50
C LEU A 341 10.98 26.73 16.03
N ARG A 342 10.81 25.55 16.59
CA ARG A 342 10.79 25.37 18.06
C ARG A 342 11.56 24.12 18.48
N ASN A 343 12.39 24.26 19.47
CA ASN A 343 12.98 23.13 20.17
C ASN A 343 13.04 23.35 21.70
N SER A 344 13.32 22.29 22.43
CA SER A 344 13.53 22.40 23.89
C SER A 344 14.99 22.22 24.26
N ASP A 345 15.69 21.20 23.78
CA ASP A 345 17.03 20.86 24.25
C ASP A 345 18.15 21.01 23.20
N GLY A 346 17.84 20.96 21.91
CA GLY A 346 18.80 21.12 20.81
C GLY A 346 18.96 22.58 20.35
N SER A 347 19.67 22.76 19.24
CA SER A 347 19.86 24.06 18.59
C SER A 347 18.88 24.27 17.46
N ILE A 348 18.65 25.53 17.11
CA ILE A 348 17.98 25.93 15.89
C ILE A 348 19.02 26.56 14.97
N GLU A 349 19.13 26.06 13.75
CA GLU A 349 19.93 26.63 12.68
C GLU A 349 19.01 26.97 11.51
N LEU A 350 19.01 28.22 11.07
CA LEU A 350 18.17 28.70 9.99
C LEU A 350 19.03 29.43 8.95
N ILE A 351 19.08 28.87 7.76
CA ILE A 351 19.81 29.40 6.62
C ILE A 351 18.81 30.09 5.69
N LEU A 352 19.02 31.39 5.42
CA LEU A 352 18.13 32.21 4.62
C LEU A 352 18.86 32.92 3.48
N PRO A 353 18.20 33.12 2.32
CA PRO A 353 18.72 34.00 1.28
C PRO A 353 18.98 35.40 1.82
N GLY A 354 20.11 36.00 1.46
CA GLY A 354 20.50 37.32 1.96
C GLY A 354 19.50 38.44 1.69
N ASN A 355 18.61 38.28 0.71
CA ASN A 355 17.53 39.21 0.35
C ASN A 355 16.15 38.86 0.93
N PHE A 356 16.06 37.88 1.82
CA PHE A 356 14.78 37.43 2.42
C PHE A 356 14.17 38.52 3.31
N PRO A 357 12.90 38.92 3.12
CA PRO A 357 12.29 40.07 3.83
C PRO A 357 11.67 39.60 5.17
N ALA A 358 12.49 39.39 6.19
CA ALA A 358 12.09 38.84 7.47
C ALA A 358 11.85 39.88 8.57
N SER A 359 10.83 39.64 9.40
CA SER A 359 10.64 40.22 10.73
C SER A 359 10.92 39.13 11.77
N PHE A 360 12.07 39.24 12.44
CA PHE A 360 12.55 38.25 13.39
C PHE A 360 12.04 38.43 14.80
N ASP A 361 11.61 37.32 15.42
CA ASP A 361 11.32 37.16 16.84
C ASP A 361 12.02 35.87 17.33
N ALA A 362 13.29 36.02 17.75
CA ALA A 362 14.12 34.92 18.24
C ALA A 362 14.21 34.97 19.76
N PHE A 363 13.96 33.85 20.41
CA PHE A 363 13.90 33.73 21.87
C PHE A 363 14.61 32.48 22.38
N VAL A 364 15.54 32.68 23.33
CA VAL A 364 16.24 31.59 24.04
C VAL A 364 16.04 31.76 25.53
N GLU A 365 15.40 30.78 26.16
CA GLU A 365 15.03 30.82 27.57
C GLU A 365 16.21 30.43 28.49
N ASN A 366 16.33 31.08 29.64
CA ASN A 366 17.31 30.76 30.70
C ASN A 366 18.80 30.77 30.27
N ARG A 367 19.15 31.61 29.31
CA ARG A 367 20.57 31.78 28.84
C ARG A 367 21.07 33.14 29.26
N ARG A 368 21.90 33.19 30.26
CA ARG A 368 22.50 34.42 30.82
C ARG A 368 23.60 35.02 29.94
N SER A 369 23.63 34.74 28.65
CA SER A 369 24.59 35.23 27.70
C SER A 369 23.96 35.52 26.36
N THR A 370 24.17 36.70 25.81
CA THR A 370 23.72 37.11 24.47
C THR A 370 24.26 36.24 23.35
N GLY A 371 25.38 35.52 23.56
CA GLY A 371 25.89 34.53 22.60
C GLY A 371 25.05 33.28 22.40
N ALA A 372 23.88 33.18 23.06
CA ALA A 372 22.91 32.12 22.76
C ALA A 372 22.15 32.35 21.43
N ILE A 373 22.18 33.57 20.91
CA ILE A 373 21.68 33.90 19.53
C ILE A 373 22.87 34.45 18.76
N ASP A 374 23.21 33.79 17.65
CA ASP A 374 24.20 34.24 16.67
C ASP A 374 23.50 34.50 15.35
N SER A 375 23.81 35.62 14.69
CA SER A 375 23.12 35.98 13.45
C SER A 375 24.01 36.81 12.53
N GLU A 376 24.09 36.38 11.29
CA GLU A 376 24.74 37.18 10.22
C GLU A 376 23.81 38.32 9.71
N PHE A 377 22.56 38.34 10.13
CA PHE A 377 21.64 39.44 9.90
C PHE A 377 21.69 40.47 11.07
N PRO A 378 21.45 41.75 10.83
CA PRO A 378 21.55 42.78 11.85
C PRO A 378 20.38 42.76 12.83
N LEU A 379 20.41 41.88 13.82
CA LEU A 379 19.43 41.80 14.88
C LEU A 379 19.83 42.59 16.13
N GLN A 380 18.84 43.12 16.83
CA GLN A 380 19.00 43.66 18.16
C GLN A 380 18.92 42.53 19.19
N ILE A 381 20.05 42.11 19.71
CA ILE A 381 20.09 41.02 20.70
C ILE A 381 20.24 41.63 22.10
N ARG A 382 19.33 41.29 23.01
CA ARG A 382 19.32 41.75 24.40
C ARG A 382 19.11 40.63 25.39
N LEU A 383 19.56 40.88 26.62
CA LEU A 383 19.24 40.02 27.77
C LEU A 383 18.07 40.64 28.55
N ASP A 384 17.05 39.82 28.88
CA ASP A 384 15.87 40.27 29.60
C ASP A 384 15.47 39.19 30.62
N ASP A 385 15.64 39.48 31.91
CA ASP A 385 15.38 38.57 33.05
C ASP A 385 15.96 37.16 32.89
N GLY A 386 17.17 37.06 32.31
CA GLY A 386 17.85 35.79 32.06
C GLY A 386 17.55 35.13 30.73
N ASP A 387 16.61 35.65 29.96
CA ASP A 387 16.27 35.22 28.60
C ASP A 387 17.03 36.06 27.55
N VAL A 388 17.32 35.48 26.42
CA VAL A 388 17.95 36.16 25.29
C VAL A 388 16.92 36.37 24.18
N ILE A 389 16.74 37.62 23.82
CA ILE A 389 15.78 38.04 22.79
C ILE A 389 16.53 38.70 21.64
N GLY A 390 16.25 38.20 20.41
CA GLY A 390 16.77 38.81 19.17
C GLY A 390 15.61 39.27 18.29
N THR A 391 15.57 40.56 17.98
CA THR A 391 14.51 41.11 17.11
C THR A 391 15.13 41.98 16.02
N GLY A 392 14.45 42.06 14.87
CA GLY A 392 14.87 42.95 13.77
C GLY A 392 14.07 42.73 12.51
N ASP A 393 13.89 43.80 11.77
CA ASP A 393 13.29 43.76 10.43
C ASP A 393 14.40 43.92 9.39
N ILE A 394 14.45 42.98 8.47
CA ILE A 394 15.40 42.99 7.36
C ILE A 394 14.67 42.98 6.01
N ASN A 395 15.23 43.64 5.04
CA ASN A 395 14.69 43.71 3.66
C ASN A 395 13.18 44.03 3.60
N GLY A 396 12.66 44.90 4.53
CA GLY A 396 11.25 45.31 4.59
C GLY A 396 10.36 44.52 5.57
N GLY A 397 10.82 43.46 6.21
CA GLY A 397 10.19 42.82 7.37
C GLY A 397 8.79 42.28 7.16
N THR A 398 8.45 41.77 5.97
CA THR A 398 7.08 41.32 5.63
C THR A 398 6.74 39.90 6.01
N ILE A 399 7.76 39.05 6.25
CA ILE A 399 7.60 37.63 6.56
C ILE A 399 7.95 37.39 8.03
N ILE A 400 7.07 36.72 8.75
CA ILE A 400 7.26 36.47 10.19
C ILE A 400 8.18 35.27 10.38
N VAL A 401 9.31 35.47 11.10
CA VAL A 401 10.26 34.43 11.49
C VAL A 401 10.32 34.31 13.00
N LYS A 402 9.69 33.26 13.54
CA LYS A 402 9.68 32.97 14.98
C LYS A 402 10.56 31.78 15.30
N LEU A 403 11.58 32.01 16.11
CA LEU A 403 12.54 30.99 16.54
C LEU A 403 12.51 30.90 18.06
N LYS A 404 12.19 29.74 18.61
CA LYS A 404 12.14 29.55 20.06
C LYS A 404 12.90 28.33 20.50
N SER A 405 13.95 28.53 21.31
CA SER A 405 14.68 27.45 22.00
C SER A 405 14.58 27.61 23.51
N HIS A 406 14.40 26.49 24.23
CA HIS A 406 14.38 26.52 25.71
C HIS A 406 15.77 26.42 26.30
N ARG A 407 16.62 25.47 25.84
CA ARG A 407 17.97 25.23 26.39
C ARG A 407 19.09 25.27 25.34
N GLY A 408 18.75 25.40 24.07
CA GLY A 408 19.72 25.41 22.99
C GLY A 408 20.29 26.78 22.64
N SER A 409 20.77 26.87 21.41
CA SER A 409 21.20 28.12 20.78
C SER A 409 20.38 28.31 19.48
N ILE A 410 20.39 29.53 18.98
CA ILE A 410 19.82 29.91 17.69
C ILE A 410 20.94 30.48 16.83
N THR A 411 21.16 29.92 15.67
CA THR A 411 22.08 30.41 14.65
C THR A 411 21.30 30.77 13.40
N ILE A 412 21.51 31.96 12.83
CA ILE A 412 20.85 32.44 11.63
C ILE A 412 21.91 32.85 10.62
N GLU A 413 22.03 32.14 9.55
CA GLU A 413 23.07 32.28 8.53
C GLU A 413 22.50 32.82 7.20
N LYS A 414 23.37 33.37 6.38
CA LYS A 414 23.07 33.76 4.99
C LYS A 414 23.58 32.70 4.04
N ASP A 415 22.68 32.29 3.11
CA ASP A 415 23.05 31.54 1.93
C ASP A 415 23.73 32.45 0.89
#